data_b0f324398b29a4bf07d7b194dbdfd875
#
_entry.id   b0f324398b29a4bf07d7b194dbdfd875
#
_cell.length_a   1.000
_cell.length_b   1.000
_cell.length_c   1.000
_cell.angle_alpha   90.00
_cell.angle_beta   90.00
_cell.angle_gamma   90.00
#
_symmetry.space_group_name_H-M   'P 1'
#
loop_
_entity.id
_entity.type
_entity.pdbx_description
1 polymer ?
#
loop_
_entity_poly.entity_id
_entity_poly.type
_entity_poly.pdbx_seq_one_letter_code
_entity_poly.pdbx_strand_id
1 'polypeptide(L)'
;MYIETPNLDRIAKDGVRFTNSFVSNSLSGPSRACMLTGKFSHKNGFTDNTTCKFDGTQQTMPKLLQQAGYQTAIVGKWHLETLPTGFDFWEILPGQGDYYNPDFITQTNDTVNKRGYVTNIITDESLDWLQNKRDRSKPFCLFIHHKAIHRNWMADTCDLNLYE
;
A
#
# COMPACT_ATOMS: atom_id res chain seq x y z
N MET A 1 6.79 -13.77 24.03
CA MET A 1 6.30 -13.16 22.83
C MET A 1 5.90 -14.25 21.87
N TYR A 2 4.79 -14.07 21.24
CA TYR A 2 4.05 -15.15 20.59
C TYR A 2 4.05 -15.05 19.06
N ILE A 3 4.64 -13.99 18.51
CA ILE A 3 4.71 -13.78 17.06
C ILE A 3 6.18 -13.59 16.68
N GLU A 4 6.64 -14.43 15.76
CA GLU A 4 7.97 -14.32 15.17
C GLU A 4 7.91 -13.56 13.87
N THR A 5 8.79 -12.57 13.68
CA THR A 5 8.87 -11.74 12.49
C THR A 5 10.30 -11.68 11.94
N PRO A 6 10.88 -12.82 11.53
CA PRO A 6 12.32 -12.91 11.27
C PRO A 6 12.82 -11.95 10.20
N ASN A 7 12.01 -11.67 9.17
CA ASN A 7 12.37 -10.75 8.11
C ASN A 7 12.27 -9.27 8.55
N LEU A 8 11.25 -8.91 9.32
CA LEU A 8 11.13 -7.57 9.89
C LEU A 8 12.21 -7.33 10.96
N ASP A 9 12.50 -8.35 11.76
CA ASP A 9 13.56 -8.30 12.78
C ASP A 9 14.94 -8.11 12.16
N ARG A 10 15.19 -8.70 10.97
CA ARG A 10 16.41 -8.47 10.21
C ARG A 10 16.52 -7.01 9.76
N ILE A 11 15.45 -6.41 9.23
CA ILE A 11 15.41 -5.00 8.85
C ILE A 11 15.68 -4.11 10.06
N ALA A 12 15.07 -4.43 11.21
CA ALA A 12 15.30 -3.67 12.45
C ALA A 12 16.72 -3.79 12.98
N LYS A 13 17.36 -4.96 12.82
CA LYS A 13 18.74 -5.23 13.24
C LYS A 13 19.76 -4.50 12.36
N ASP A 14 19.54 -4.51 11.05
CA ASP A 14 20.47 -3.92 10.07
C ASP A 14 20.23 -2.42 9.86
N GLY A 15 19.10 -1.90 10.36
CA GLY A 15 18.67 -0.51 10.24
C GLY A 15 18.31 0.14 11.57
N VAL A 16 17.13 0.74 11.63
CA VAL A 16 16.63 1.46 12.83
C VAL A 16 15.20 1.06 13.15
N ARG A 17 14.94 0.82 14.43
CA ARG A 17 13.59 0.64 14.98
C ARG A 17 13.22 1.86 15.83
N PHE A 18 12.25 2.63 15.38
CA PHE A 18 11.71 3.75 16.13
C PHE A 18 10.79 3.23 17.26
N THR A 19 11.10 3.55 18.50
CA THR A 19 10.31 3.15 19.68
C THR A 19 9.17 4.11 19.97
N ASN A 20 9.27 5.34 19.49
CA ASN A 20 8.23 6.36 19.61
C ASN A 20 7.88 6.87 18.18
N SER A 21 6.69 6.51 17.74
CA SER A 21 6.18 6.91 16.43
C SER A 21 4.74 7.38 16.58
N PHE A 22 4.40 8.48 15.92
CA PHE A 22 3.09 9.13 16.05
C PHE A 22 2.45 9.32 14.68
N VAL A 23 1.14 9.24 14.62
CA VAL A 23 0.34 9.48 13.42
C VAL A 23 -0.48 10.76 13.59
N SER A 24 -0.49 11.59 12.56
CA SER A 24 -1.22 12.88 12.58
C SER A 24 -2.73 12.72 12.47
N ASN A 25 -3.21 11.63 11.86
CA ASN A 25 -4.61 11.23 11.78
C ASN A 25 -4.67 9.71 11.69
N SER A 26 -5.31 9.06 12.66
CA SER A 26 -5.33 7.61 12.82
C SER A 26 -6.38 6.87 11.95
N LEU A 27 -7.08 7.56 11.06
CA LEU A 27 -7.96 6.95 10.07
C LEU A 27 -7.17 6.55 8.81
N SER A 28 -7.58 5.47 8.16
CA SER A 28 -6.87 4.86 7.01
C SER A 28 -6.60 5.85 5.87
N GLY A 29 -7.62 6.42 5.25
CA GLY A 29 -7.47 7.35 4.13
C GLY A 29 -6.73 8.63 4.50
N PRO A 30 -7.13 9.34 5.58
CA PRO A 30 -6.43 10.54 6.05
C PRO A 30 -4.95 10.30 6.36
N SER A 31 -4.59 9.17 7.00
CA SER A 31 -3.19 8.80 7.25
C SER A 31 -2.41 8.61 5.95
N ARG A 32 -3.01 7.92 4.96
CA ARG A 32 -2.41 7.71 3.63
C ARG A 32 -2.19 9.02 2.90
N ALA A 33 -3.19 9.92 2.91
CA ALA A 33 -3.07 11.25 2.32
C ALA A 33 -1.97 12.09 3.00
N CYS A 34 -1.84 12.01 4.33
CA CYS A 34 -0.75 12.67 5.05
C CYS A 34 0.63 12.13 4.63
N MET A 35 0.79 10.80 4.52
CA MET A 35 2.05 10.21 4.08
C MET A 35 2.41 10.57 2.64
N LEU A 36 1.42 10.60 1.74
CA LEU A 36 1.65 10.96 0.34
C LEU A 36 2.06 12.43 0.17
N THR A 37 1.41 13.32 0.91
CA THR A 37 1.55 14.78 0.71
C THR A 37 2.56 15.44 1.65
N GLY A 38 2.93 14.78 2.76
CA GLY A 38 3.68 15.41 3.85
C GLY A 38 2.90 16.50 4.59
N LYS A 39 1.58 16.57 4.42
CA LYS A 39 0.71 17.60 5.00
C LYS A 39 -0.27 16.99 6.00
N PHE A 40 -0.61 17.71 7.04
CA PHE A 40 -1.72 17.34 7.93
C PHE A 40 -3.05 17.28 7.17
N SER A 41 -4.00 16.47 7.66
CA SER A 41 -5.31 16.23 7.01
C SER A 41 -6.08 17.51 6.67
N HIS A 42 -6.09 18.50 7.58
CA HIS A 42 -6.74 19.79 7.34
C HIS A 42 -6.04 20.66 6.26
N LYS A 43 -4.81 20.33 5.90
CA LYS A 43 -4.06 21.01 4.83
C LYS A 43 -4.11 20.27 3.50
N ASN A 44 -4.19 18.93 3.52
CA ASN A 44 -4.35 18.16 2.29
C ASN A 44 -5.81 17.95 1.88
N GLY A 45 -6.77 18.32 2.75
CA GLY A 45 -8.20 18.26 2.48
C GLY A 45 -8.84 16.89 2.65
N PHE A 46 -8.10 15.86 3.03
CA PHE A 46 -8.62 14.51 3.24
C PHE A 46 -8.73 14.20 4.74
N THR A 47 -9.89 14.45 5.33
CA THR A 47 -10.09 14.43 6.78
C THR A 47 -10.84 13.21 7.30
N ASP A 48 -11.57 12.50 6.45
CA ASP A 48 -12.37 11.32 6.81
C ASP A 48 -12.43 10.29 5.68
N ASN A 49 -12.96 9.09 5.97
CA ASN A 49 -13.08 7.99 5.01
C ASN A 49 -14.43 7.93 4.28
N THR A 50 -15.34 8.87 4.53
CA THR A 50 -16.75 8.75 4.10
C THR A 50 -17.18 9.81 3.10
N THR A 51 -16.70 11.02 3.28
CA THR A 51 -17.12 12.18 2.48
C THR A 51 -16.00 12.74 1.61
N CYS A 52 -14.76 12.51 1.99
CA CYS A 52 -13.59 13.07 1.30
C CYS A 52 -13.18 12.24 0.10
N LYS A 53 -12.73 12.94 -0.95
CA LYS A 53 -12.01 12.37 -2.09
C LYS A 53 -10.63 13.02 -2.16
N PHE A 54 -9.60 12.22 -2.38
CA PHE A 54 -8.24 12.75 -2.43
C PHE A 54 -8.04 13.59 -3.71
N ASP A 55 -7.60 14.82 -3.51
CA ASP A 55 -7.17 15.65 -4.64
C ASP A 55 -5.81 15.19 -5.16
N GLY A 56 -5.85 14.36 -6.19
CA GLY A 56 -4.66 13.84 -6.86
C GLY A 56 -3.85 14.89 -7.63
N THR A 57 -4.30 16.15 -7.75
CA THR A 57 -3.51 17.22 -8.38
C THR A 57 -2.42 17.76 -7.47
N GLN A 58 -2.56 17.59 -6.17
CA GLN A 58 -1.58 18.01 -5.18
C GLN A 58 -0.20 17.41 -5.46
N GLN A 59 0.83 18.09 -5.00
CA GLN A 59 2.18 17.55 -4.96
C GLN A 59 2.24 16.41 -3.93
N THR A 60 2.78 15.28 -4.35
CA THR A 60 2.94 14.08 -3.52
C THR A 60 4.38 13.57 -3.64
N MET A 61 4.81 12.79 -2.64
CA MET A 61 6.14 12.18 -2.66
C MET A 61 6.40 11.35 -3.94
N PRO A 62 5.48 10.50 -4.44
CA PRO A 62 5.72 9.78 -5.69
C PRO A 62 5.95 10.69 -6.89
N LYS A 63 5.21 11.79 -7.01
CA LYS A 63 5.42 12.77 -8.09
C LYS A 63 6.80 13.44 -8.03
N LEU A 64 7.26 13.78 -6.83
CA LEU A 64 8.61 14.32 -6.64
C LEU A 64 9.69 13.29 -6.99
N LEU A 65 9.47 12.03 -6.64
CA LEU A 65 10.39 10.95 -7.01
C LEU A 65 10.43 10.72 -8.51
N GLN A 66 9.28 10.78 -9.21
CA GLN A 66 9.25 10.72 -10.68
C GLN A 66 10.06 11.88 -11.30
N GLN A 67 9.90 13.10 -10.78
CA GLN A 67 10.69 14.27 -11.24
C GLN A 67 12.20 14.09 -11.01
N ALA A 68 12.58 13.33 -9.97
CA ALA A 68 13.95 12.96 -9.68
C ALA A 68 14.45 11.72 -10.46
N GLY A 69 13.67 11.20 -11.41
CA GLY A 69 14.04 10.07 -12.26
C GLY A 69 13.75 8.69 -11.69
N TYR A 70 13.03 8.61 -10.56
CA TYR A 70 12.58 7.32 -10.02
C TYR A 70 11.41 6.76 -10.81
N GLN A 71 11.37 5.45 -10.91
CA GLN A 71 10.17 4.72 -11.30
C GLN A 71 9.34 4.41 -10.06
N THR A 72 8.03 4.70 -10.12
CA THR A 72 7.14 4.62 -8.97
C THR A 72 6.04 3.61 -9.18
N ALA A 73 5.74 2.81 -8.17
CA ALA A 73 4.67 1.82 -8.23
C ALA A 73 3.90 1.71 -6.91
N ILE A 74 2.64 1.29 -7.00
CA ILE A 74 1.84 0.91 -5.83
C ILE A 74 1.02 -0.34 -6.12
N VAL A 75 1.05 -1.30 -5.21
CA VAL A 75 0.24 -2.53 -5.24
C VAL A 75 -0.53 -2.68 -3.93
N GLY A 76 -1.82 -2.93 -4.03
CA GLY A 76 -2.69 -3.23 -2.90
C GLY A 76 -3.59 -2.08 -2.47
N LYS A 77 -3.79 -1.89 -1.16
CA LYS A 77 -4.78 -0.95 -0.64
C LYS A 77 -4.44 0.51 -0.95
N TRP A 78 -5.34 1.19 -1.66
CA TRP A 78 -5.27 2.64 -1.92
C TRP A 78 -6.15 3.44 -0.97
N HIS A 79 -7.45 3.23 -0.98
CA HIS A 79 -8.43 3.78 -0.05
C HIS A 79 -8.42 5.32 0.04
N LEU A 80 -8.36 5.99 -1.11
CA LEU A 80 -8.40 7.45 -1.21
C LEU A 80 -9.54 7.96 -2.12
N GLU A 81 -10.46 7.09 -2.51
CA GLU A 81 -11.70 7.39 -3.25
C GLU A 81 -11.45 8.00 -4.66
N THR A 82 -10.23 7.95 -5.14
CA THR A 82 -9.82 8.37 -6.49
C THR A 82 -8.76 7.39 -7.02
N LEU A 83 -8.47 7.45 -8.31
CA LEU A 83 -7.37 6.65 -8.88
C LEU A 83 -6.01 7.23 -8.46
N PRO A 84 -4.96 6.39 -8.35
CA PRO A 84 -3.61 6.84 -8.04
C PRO A 84 -3.05 7.80 -9.09
N THR A 85 -2.33 8.81 -8.62
CA THR A 85 -1.55 9.73 -9.46
C THR A 85 -0.11 9.81 -8.99
N GLY A 86 0.83 10.00 -9.92
CA GLY A 86 2.25 10.02 -9.61
C GLY A 86 2.87 8.62 -9.47
N PHE A 87 2.23 7.61 -10.06
CA PHE A 87 2.74 6.26 -10.15
C PHE A 87 2.81 5.81 -11.62
N ASP A 88 3.93 5.21 -11.99
CA ASP A 88 4.13 4.63 -13.33
C ASP A 88 3.43 3.29 -13.47
N PHE A 89 3.23 2.58 -12.37
CA PHE A 89 2.50 1.33 -12.29
C PHE A 89 1.62 1.29 -11.04
N TRP A 90 0.40 0.77 -11.18
CA TRP A 90 -0.44 0.48 -10.02
C TRP A 90 -1.50 -0.59 -10.30
N GLU A 91 -1.73 -1.40 -9.28
CA GLU A 91 -2.87 -2.30 -9.15
C GLU A 91 -3.42 -2.17 -7.73
N ILE A 92 -4.63 -1.67 -7.57
CA ILE A 92 -5.17 -1.31 -6.27
C ILE A 92 -6.44 -2.07 -5.93
N LEU A 93 -6.62 -2.32 -4.64
CA LEU A 93 -7.87 -2.87 -4.10
C LEU A 93 -8.96 -1.79 -4.10
N PRO A 94 -10.19 -2.09 -4.55
CA PRO A 94 -11.33 -1.20 -4.36
C PRO A 94 -11.66 -1.07 -2.86
N GLY A 95 -11.82 0.15 -2.38
CA GLY A 95 -12.16 0.43 -0.98
C GLY A 95 -11.24 -0.24 0.02
N GLN A 96 -11.78 -1.13 0.85
CA GLN A 96 -11.04 -1.93 1.84
C GLN A 96 -10.45 -3.23 1.28
N GLY A 97 -10.90 -3.66 0.09
CA GLY A 97 -10.56 -4.95 -0.51
C GLY A 97 -11.11 -6.16 0.26
N ASP A 98 -10.99 -7.33 -0.34
CA ASP A 98 -11.35 -8.62 0.24
C ASP A 98 -10.11 -9.43 0.61
N TYR A 99 -10.22 -10.33 1.60
CA TYR A 99 -9.11 -11.21 2.00
C TYR A 99 -8.89 -12.34 1.01
N TYR A 100 -9.97 -12.87 0.47
CA TYR A 100 -9.94 -13.97 -0.51
C TYR A 100 -10.56 -13.54 -1.82
N ASN A 101 -9.93 -13.94 -2.91
CA ASN A 101 -10.36 -13.68 -4.27
C ASN A 101 -10.71 -12.20 -4.53
N PRO A 102 -9.79 -11.28 -4.16
CA PRO A 102 -10.05 -9.86 -4.27
C PRO A 102 -10.16 -9.40 -5.72
N ASP A 103 -10.93 -8.35 -5.90
CA ASP A 103 -10.86 -7.54 -7.11
C ASP A 103 -9.70 -6.55 -7.01
N PHE A 104 -9.06 -6.28 -8.15
CA PHE A 104 -8.08 -5.21 -8.33
C PHE A 104 -8.52 -4.27 -9.44
N ILE A 105 -8.36 -2.99 -9.24
CA ILE A 105 -8.47 -1.98 -10.29
C ILE A 105 -7.08 -1.77 -10.87
N THR A 106 -6.96 -1.88 -12.18
CA THR A 106 -5.70 -1.74 -12.93
C THR A 106 -5.54 -0.33 -13.51
N GLN A 107 -4.36 -0.03 -14.04
CA GLN A 107 -4.08 1.25 -14.70
C GLN A 107 -4.99 1.56 -15.90
N THR A 108 -5.54 0.55 -16.54
CA THR A 108 -6.53 0.69 -17.63
C THR A 108 -7.94 0.96 -17.10
N ASN A 109 -8.07 1.09 -15.76
CA ASN A 109 -9.34 1.25 -15.05
C ASN A 109 -10.28 0.05 -15.20
N ASP A 110 -9.72 -1.12 -15.52
CA ASP A 110 -10.45 -2.38 -15.52
C ASP A 110 -10.44 -3.00 -14.11
N THR A 111 -11.51 -3.71 -13.79
CA THR A 111 -11.57 -4.53 -12.58
C THR A 111 -11.25 -5.98 -12.93
N VAL A 112 -10.24 -6.54 -12.28
CA VAL A 112 -9.78 -7.91 -12.47
C VAL A 112 -9.89 -8.68 -11.16
N ASN A 113 -10.65 -9.77 -11.16
CA ASN A 113 -10.72 -10.69 -10.02
C ASN A 113 -9.50 -11.61 -10.00
N LYS A 114 -8.79 -11.67 -8.88
CA LYS A 114 -7.63 -12.56 -8.69
C LYS A 114 -7.95 -13.61 -7.62
N ARG A 115 -7.79 -14.88 -7.96
CA ARG A 115 -8.04 -15.99 -7.03
C ARG A 115 -6.89 -16.18 -6.05
N GLY A 116 -7.21 -16.34 -4.77
CA GLY A 116 -6.25 -16.63 -3.71
C GLY A 116 -6.37 -15.68 -2.53
N TYR A 117 -5.36 -15.75 -1.64
CA TYR A 117 -5.30 -14.90 -0.46
C TYR A 117 -4.61 -13.57 -0.80
N VAL A 118 -5.24 -12.47 -0.40
CA VAL A 118 -4.85 -11.11 -0.84
C VAL A 118 -3.40 -10.74 -0.50
N THR A 119 -2.89 -11.19 0.65
CA THR A 119 -1.50 -10.89 1.05
C THR A 119 -0.51 -11.54 0.09
N ASN A 120 -0.76 -12.80 -0.30
CA ASN A 120 0.07 -13.52 -1.26
C ASN A 120 0.00 -12.86 -2.64
N ILE A 121 -1.20 -12.54 -3.11
CA ILE A 121 -1.40 -11.86 -4.40
C ILE A 121 -0.66 -10.52 -4.45
N ILE A 122 -0.80 -9.67 -3.44
CA ILE A 122 -0.08 -8.38 -3.37
C ILE A 122 1.44 -8.59 -3.36
N THR A 123 1.92 -9.60 -2.66
CA THR A 123 3.33 -9.96 -2.62
C THR A 123 3.83 -10.39 -3.99
N ASP A 124 3.11 -11.31 -4.65
CA ASP A 124 3.49 -11.85 -5.96
C ASP A 124 3.50 -10.77 -7.04
N GLU A 125 2.48 -9.90 -7.08
CA GLU A 125 2.43 -8.76 -8.02
C GLU A 125 3.57 -7.75 -7.77
N SER A 126 3.90 -7.53 -6.50
CA SER A 126 5.01 -6.65 -6.13
C SER A 126 6.36 -7.24 -6.55
N LEU A 127 6.54 -8.54 -6.38
CA LEU A 127 7.74 -9.27 -6.82
C LEU A 127 7.84 -9.31 -8.35
N ASP A 128 6.73 -9.56 -9.04
CA ASP A 128 6.68 -9.55 -10.50
C ASP A 128 7.05 -8.17 -11.05
N TRP A 129 6.52 -7.10 -10.45
CA TRP A 129 6.91 -5.74 -10.84
C TRP A 129 8.41 -5.50 -10.64
N LEU A 130 8.96 -5.88 -9.50
CA LEU A 130 10.38 -5.73 -9.18
C LEU A 130 11.30 -6.51 -10.14
N GLN A 131 10.87 -7.71 -10.52
CA GLN A 131 11.70 -8.64 -11.31
C GLN A 131 11.55 -8.44 -12.81
N ASN A 132 10.32 -8.17 -13.29
CA ASN A 132 9.96 -8.32 -14.68
C ASN A 132 9.43 -7.03 -15.35
N LYS A 133 8.81 -6.12 -14.58
CA LYS A 133 8.09 -4.97 -15.18
C LYS A 133 8.87 -3.66 -15.10
N ARG A 134 9.67 -3.45 -14.03
CA ARG A 134 10.39 -2.19 -13.86
C ARG A 134 11.60 -2.06 -14.77
N ASP A 135 11.97 -0.84 -15.11
CA ASP A 135 13.25 -0.50 -15.72
C ASP A 135 14.38 -0.60 -14.68
N ARG A 136 15.25 -1.60 -14.85
CA ARG A 136 16.35 -1.86 -13.90
C ARG A 136 17.46 -0.80 -13.93
N SER A 137 17.49 0.06 -14.93
CA SER A 137 18.45 1.16 -15.02
C SER A 137 18.08 2.36 -14.15
N LYS A 138 16.83 2.39 -13.64
CA LYS A 138 16.30 3.49 -12.82
C LYS A 138 16.20 3.12 -11.35
N PRO A 139 16.43 4.07 -10.44
CA PRO A 139 16.01 3.91 -9.05
C PRO A 139 14.49 3.78 -8.99
N PHE A 140 13.97 3.16 -7.95
CA PHE A 140 12.53 2.93 -7.83
C PHE A 140 11.99 3.24 -6.44
N CYS A 141 10.69 3.47 -6.38
CA CYS A 141 9.91 3.52 -5.16
C CYS A 141 8.66 2.64 -5.34
N LEU A 142 8.55 1.59 -4.55
CA LEU A 142 7.43 0.66 -4.58
C LEU A 142 6.67 0.72 -3.24
N PHE A 143 5.38 1.00 -3.31
CA PHE A 143 4.45 0.93 -2.20
C PHE A 143 3.75 -0.44 -2.22
N ILE A 144 3.99 -1.23 -1.18
CA ILE A 144 3.32 -2.52 -0.98
C ILE A 144 2.34 -2.35 0.18
N HIS A 145 1.06 -2.25 -0.15
CA HIS A 145 0.02 -1.92 0.81
C HIS A 145 -0.92 -3.11 1.05
N HIS A 146 -0.57 -3.95 2.01
CA HIS A 146 -1.39 -5.08 2.40
C HIS A 146 -2.73 -4.65 3.01
N LYS A 147 -3.78 -5.48 2.81
CA LYS A 147 -5.05 -5.39 3.52
C LYS A 147 -4.93 -5.89 4.96
N ALA A 148 -4.19 -6.97 5.16
CA ALA A 148 -3.90 -7.49 6.50
C ALA A 148 -3.15 -6.42 7.31
N ILE A 149 -3.48 -6.24 8.53
CA ILE A 149 -4.33 -6.98 9.45
C ILE A 149 -5.65 -6.24 9.75
N HIS A 150 -6.32 -5.69 8.76
CA HIS A 150 -7.60 -5.00 8.97
C HIS A 150 -8.69 -6.03 9.37
N ARG A 151 -9.65 -5.63 10.23
CA ARG A 151 -10.86 -6.45 10.45
C ARG A 151 -11.48 -6.82 9.08
N ASN A 152 -11.97 -7.99 8.81
CA ASN A 152 -12.39 -9.09 9.68
C ASN A 152 -11.30 -10.14 10.02
N TRP A 153 -10.02 -9.83 9.97
CA TRP A 153 -8.91 -10.70 10.40
C TRP A 153 -8.97 -12.13 9.87
N MET A 154 -9.18 -12.30 8.60
CA MET A 154 -9.18 -13.63 7.99
C MET A 154 -7.72 -14.04 7.74
N ALA A 155 -7.31 -15.13 8.36
CA ALA A 155 -5.97 -15.70 8.13
C ALA A 155 -5.90 -16.43 6.79
N ASP A 156 -4.69 -16.61 6.26
CA ASP A 156 -4.47 -17.58 5.18
C ASP A 156 -4.72 -18.99 5.71
N THR A 157 -5.22 -19.87 4.86
CA THR A 157 -5.51 -21.27 5.22
C THR A 157 -4.27 -22.03 5.67
N CYS A 158 -3.08 -21.70 5.16
CA CYS A 158 -1.82 -22.30 5.59
C CYS A 158 -1.38 -21.89 7.01
N ASP A 159 -1.92 -20.79 7.55
CA ASP A 159 -1.54 -20.24 8.85
C ASP A 159 -2.55 -20.56 9.97
N LEU A 160 -3.66 -21.25 9.66
CA LEU A 160 -4.74 -21.47 10.61
C LEU A 160 -4.29 -22.20 11.88
N ASN A 161 -3.33 -23.12 11.76
CA ASN A 161 -2.85 -23.93 12.89
C ASN A 161 -1.48 -23.49 13.41
N LEU A 162 -1.03 -22.29 13.06
CA LEU A 162 0.32 -21.82 13.37
C LEU A 162 0.59 -21.71 14.90
N TYR A 163 -0.44 -21.57 15.70
CA TYR A 163 -0.38 -21.36 17.15
C TYR A 163 -1.21 -22.37 17.96
N GLU A 164 -1.54 -23.51 17.39
CA GLU A 164 -2.22 -24.62 18.08
C GLU A 164 -1.26 -25.52 18.86
#